data_78f3710bb21a846bfe8f75555677c006
#
_entry.id   78f3710bb21a846bfe8f75555677c006
#
_cell.length_a   1.000
_cell.length_b   1.000
_cell.length_c   1.000
_cell.angle_alpha   90.00
_cell.angle_beta   90.00
_cell.angle_gamma   90.00
#
_symmetry.space_group_name_H-M   'P 1'
#
loop_
_entity.id
_entity.type
_entity.pdbx_description
1 polymer ?
#
loop_
_entity_poly.entity_id
_entity_poly.type
_entity_poly.pdbx_seq_one_letter_code
_entity_poly.pdbx_strand_id
1 'polypeptide(L)'
;MDNEFADSIIEFSNIASAEFTAHLREHSIEVQLPFLQYFSADFKIVPITIGKQDFITSSDLSKAIFEAGNKLNKSYCVIASTDLSHFNNQERANKVDGFVLEDIGEMNEFKLFEEVVQYNITMCGYGPVMTTISLSKQCNKNDCDILAYGTSGDVTGDFTSVVGYASGIFK
;
A
#
# COMPACT_ATOMS: atom_id res chain seq x y z
N MET A 1 -14.24 13.35 0.29
CA MET A 1 -14.57 12.06 -0.35
C MET A 1 -14.85 12.24 -1.82
N ASP A 2 -14.37 11.34 -2.65
CA ASP A 2 -14.76 11.23 -4.06
C ASP A 2 -15.76 10.06 -4.19
N ASN A 3 -17.03 10.36 -3.93
CA ASN A 3 -18.07 9.33 -3.90
C ASN A 3 -18.31 8.71 -5.28
N GLU A 4 -18.26 9.51 -6.36
CA GLU A 4 -18.44 9.02 -7.72
C GLU A 4 -17.36 7.98 -8.09
N PHE A 5 -16.12 8.25 -7.71
CA PHE A 5 -15.02 7.31 -7.96
C PHE A 5 -15.15 6.06 -7.08
N ALA A 6 -15.52 6.24 -5.80
CA ALA A 6 -15.75 5.11 -4.89
C ALA A 6 -16.87 4.19 -5.40
N ASP A 7 -18.02 4.75 -5.81
CA ASP A 7 -19.15 3.99 -6.34
C ASP A 7 -18.76 3.25 -7.62
N SER A 8 -17.96 3.88 -8.50
CA SER A 8 -17.47 3.24 -9.71
C SER A 8 -16.49 2.09 -9.43
N ILE A 9 -15.61 2.22 -8.43
CA ILE A 9 -14.73 1.12 -8.01
C ILE A 9 -15.56 -0.07 -7.50
N ILE A 10 -16.58 0.18 -6.69
CA ILE A 10 -17.49 -0.86 -6.20
C ILE A 10 -18.24 -1.55 -7.35
N GLU A 11 -18.66 -0.80 -8.37
CA GLU A 11 -19.34 -1.35 -9.55
C GLU A 11 -18.47 -2.35 -10.34
N PHE A 12 -17.17 -2.09 -10.44
CA PHE A 12 -16.23 -2.95 -11.16
C PHE A 12 -15.61 -4.07 -10.33
N SER A 13 -15.73 -4.01 -9.01
CA SER A 13 -15.19 -5.02 -8.10
C SER A 13 -16.24 -6.10 -7.80
N ASN A 14 -15.77 -7.34 -7.66
CA ASN A 14 -16.62 -8.45 -7.21
C ASN A 14 -16.69 -8.58 -5.69
N ILE A 15 -15.83 -7.84 -4.97
CA ILE A 15 -15.63 -8.03 -3.52
C ILE A 15 -15.68 -6.73 -2.72
N ALA A 16 -15.46 -5.57 -3.35
CA ALA A 16 -15.52 -4.29 -2.66
C ALA A 16 -16.96 -3.91 -2.30
N SER A 17 -17.13 -3.32 -1.14
CA SER A 17 -18.41 -2.80 -0.66
C SER A 17 -18.21 -1.52 0.14
N ALA A 18 -19.23 -0.67 0.21
CA ALA A 18 -19.23 0.47 1.09
C ALA A 18 -19.41 0.00 2.54
N GLU A 19 -18.38 0.16 3.37
CA GLU A 19 -18.39 -0.29 4.75
C GLU A 19 -17.78 0.77 5.69
N PHE A 20 -18.64 1.46 6.41
CA PHE A 20 -18.22 2.52 7.32
C PHE A 20 -17.46 1.99 8.54
N THR A 21 -17.87 0.83 9.07
CA THR A 21 -17.30 0.30 10.31
C THR A 21 -15.85 -0.15 10.17
N ALA A 22 -15.44 -0.54 8.96
CA ALA A 22 -14.05 -0.90 8.66
C ALA A 22 -13.08 0.27 8.85
N HIS A 23 -13.56 1.51 8.74
CA HIS A 23 -12.74 2.72 8.87
C HIS A 23 -12.72 3.31 10.29
N LEU A 24 -13.58 2.84 11.22
CA LEU A 24 -13.70 3.45 12.55
C LEU A 24 -12.46 3.35 13.43
N ARG A 25 -11.64 2.33 13.23
CA ARG A 25 -10.43 2.05 14.02
C ARG A 25 -9.18 1.94 13.17
N GLU A 26 -9.33 2.19 11.88
CA GLU A 26 -8.23 2.17 10.93
C GLU A 26 -7.55 3.54 10.93
N HIS A 27 -6.23 3.58 10.94
CA HIS A 27 -5.46 4.82 11.05
C HIS A 27 -4.36 4.96 9.98
N SER A 28 -4.09 3.91 9.17
CA SER A 28 -3.05 3.97 8.14
C SER A 28 -3.34 5.03 7.09
N ILE A 29 -4.61 5.27 6.78
CA ILE A 29 -5.04 6.35 5.87
C ILE A 29 -4.95 7.70 6.57
N GLU A 30 -5.43 7.78 7.82
CA GLU A 30 -5.47 9.01 8.60
C GLU A 30 -4.08 9.67 8.73
N VAL A 31 -3.04 8.87 9.00
CA VAL A 31 -1.68 9.38 9.18
C VAL A 31 -1.07 9.97 7.92
N GLN A 32 -1.59 9.65 6.73
CA GLN A 32 -1.13 10.21 5.46
C GLN A 32 -1.74 11.60 5.17
N LEU A 33 -2.94 11.86 5.70
CA LEU A 33 -3.69 13.07 5.34
C LEU A 33 -2.98 14.38 5.69
N PRO A 34 -2.34 14.57 6.86
CA PRO A 34 -1.61 15.79 7.18
C PRO A 34 -0.50 16.11 6.19
N PHE A 35 0.21 15.09 5.70
CA PHE A 35 1.28 15.28 4.71
C PHE A 35 0.69 15.72 3.36
N LEU A 36 -0.41 15.10 2.92
CA LEU A 36 -1.08 15.49 1.68
C LEU A 36 -1.64 16.92 1.79
N GLN A 37 -2.24 17.28 2.92
CA GLN A 37 -2.78 18.61 3.18
C GLN A 37 -1.69 19.71 3.22
N TYR A 38 -0.47 19.34 3.59
CA TYR A 38 0.66 20.28 3.55
C TYR A 38 1.00 20.71 2.12
N PHE A 39 0.89 19.79 1.15
CA PHE A 39 1.20 20.06 -0.25
C PHE A 39 0.01 20.61 -1.05
N SER A 40 -1.21 20.22 -0.70
CA SER A 40 -2.42 20.65 -1.37
C SER A 40 -3.61 20.60 -0.43
N ALA A 41 -4.36 21.70 -0.34
CA ALA A 41 -5.59 21.75 0.42
C ALA A 41 -6.83 21.28 -0.39
N ASP A 42 -6.70 21.18 -1.71
CA ASP A 42 -7.81 20.83 -2.61
C ASP A 42 -7.56 19.47 -3.27
N PHE A 43 -7.92 18.40 -2.56
CA PHE A 43 -7.95 17.04 -3.09
C PHE A 43 -9.12 16.25 -2.50
N LYS A 44 -9.53 15.23 -3.23
CA LYS A 44 -10.51 14.24 -2.76
C LYS A 44 -9.84 12.90 -2.58
N ILE A 45 -10.36 12.10 -1.67
CA ILE A 45 -9.86 10.74 -1.41
C ILE A 45 -10.96 9.70 -1.59
N VAL A 46 -10.55 8.48 -1.94
CA VAL A 46 -11.31 7.25 -1.77
C VAL A 46 -10.53 6.39 -0.79
N PRO A 47 -10.94 6.33 0.49
CA PRO A 47 -10.29 5.44 1.46
C PRO A 47 -10.69 4.00 1.21
N ILE A 48 -9.70 3.11 1.12
CA ILE A 48 -9.91 1.68 0.87
C ILE A 48 -9.16 0.89 1.93
N THR A 49 -9.88 0.08 2.70
CA THR A 49 -9.32 -0.84 3.69
C THR A 49 -9.39 -2.26 3.16
N ILE A 50 -8.28 -2.98 3.17
CA ILE A 50 -8.18 -4.36 2.69
C ILE A 50 -8.20 -5.32 3.89
N GLY A 51 -9.29 -6.07 4.07
CA GLY A 51 -9.42 -7.04 5.16
C GLY A 51 -8.68 -8.36 4.86
N LYS A 52 -8.80 -8.89 3.65
CA LYS A 52 -8.12 -10.09 3.22
C LYS A 52 -7.02 -9.76 2.21
N GLN A 53 -5.78 -9.98 2.62
CA GLN A 53 -4.61 -9.64 1.82
C GLN A 53 -4.14 -10.87 1.03
N ASP A 54 -4.72 -11.11 -0.13
CA ASP A 54 -4.34 -12.18 -1.05
C ASP A 54 -4.37 -11.71 -2.52
N PHE A 55 -3.91 -12.58 -3.43
CA PHE A 55 -3.87 -12.27 -4.86
C PHE A 55 -5.23 -11.99 -5.46
N ILE A 56 -6.27 -12.71 -5.03
CA ILE A 56 -7.62 -12.54 -5.58
C ILE A 56 -8.11 -11.14 -5.25
N THR A 57 -7.97 -10.74 -3.99
CA THR A 57 -8.36 -9.41 -3.51
C THR A 57 -7.56 -8.31 -4.20
N SER A 58 -6.23 -8.45 -4.26
CA SER A 58 -5.36 -7.44 -4.88
C SER A 58 -5.61 -7.31 -6.39
N SER A 59 -5.82 -8.42 -7.09
CA SER A 59 -6.12 -8.43 -8.51
C SER A 59 -7.49 -7.84 -8.83
N ASP A 60 -8.52 -8.20 -8.08
CA ASP A 60 -9.88 -7.65 -8.25
C ASP A 60 -9.87 -6.14 -8.03
N LEU A 61 -9.28 -5.69 -6.92
CA LEU A 61 -9.25 -4.27 -6.56
C LEU A 61 -8.41 -3.43 -7.54
N SER A 62 -7.25 -3.92 -7.96
CA SER A 62 -6.41 -3.20 -8.94
C SER A 62 -7.13 -3.01 -10.26
N LYS A 63 -7.82 -4.05 -10.75
CA LYS A 63 -8.65 -3.99 -11.96
C LYS A 63 -9.82 -3.03 -11.79
N ALA A 64 -10.53 -3.09 -10.66
CA ALA A 64 -11.67 -2.22 -10.40
C ALA A 64 -11.27 -0.73 -10.37
N ILE A 65 -10.13 -0.40 -9.74
CA ILE A 65 -9.60 0.98 -9.73
C ILE A 65 -9.24 1.42 -11.16
N PHE A 66 -8.59 0.57 -11.94
CA PHE A 66 -8.20 0.86 -13.32
C PHE A 66 -9.42 1.14 -14.21
N GLU A 67 -10.42 0.25 -14.19
CA GLU A 67 -11.64 0.38 -14.98
C GLU A 67 -12.48 1.60 -14.57
N ALA A 68 -12.60 1.86 -13.27
CA ALA A 68 -13.29 3.03 -12.76
C ALA A 68 -12.61 4.33 -13.19
N GLY A 69 -11.28 4.38 -13.14
CA GLY A 69 -10.50 5.52 -13.63
C GLY A 69 -10.71 5.78 -15.11
N ASN A 70 -10.69 4.72 -15.93
CA ASN A 70 -10.94 4.81 -17.38
C ASN A 70 -12.38 5.25 -17.68
N LYS A 71 -13.38 4.64 -17.02
CA LYS A 71 -14.81 4.98 -17.21
C LYS A 71 -15.07 6.46 -16.93
N LEU A 72 -14.46 7.00 -15.89
CA LEU A 72 -14.67 8.39 -15.48
C LEU A 72 -13.66 9.37 -16.12
N ASN A 73 -12.73 8.88 -16.93
CA ASN A 73 -11.60 9.66 -17.48
C ASN A 73 -10.89 10.48 -16.38
N LYS A 74 -10.62 9.85 -15.25
CA LYS A 74 -10.13 10.50 -14.04
C LYS A 74 -8.63 10.34 -13.88
N SER A 75 -7.96 11.45 -13.56
CA SER A 75 -6.57 11.41 -13.10
C SER A 75 -6.56 11.21 -11.58
N TYR A 76 -5.80 10.23 -11.12
CA TYR A 76 -5.69 9.88 -9.71
C TYR A 76 -4.27 9.38 -9.36
N CYS A 77 -3.94 9.43 -8.09
CA CYS A 77 -2.75 8.80 -7.53
C CYS A 77 -3.20 7.78 -6.48
N VAL A 78 -2.56 6.61 -6.45
CA VAL A 78 -2.80 5.60 -5.41
C VAL A 78 -1.66 5.63 -4.41
N ILE A 79 -2.00 5.61 -3.15
CA ILE A 79 -1.04 5.56 -2.03
C ILE A 79 -1.30 4.26 -1.27
N ALA A 80 -0.33 3.36 -1.28
CA ALA A 80 -0.31 2.20 -0.40
C ALA A 80 0.33 2.60 0.92
N SER A 81 -0.48 2.69 1.97
CA SER A 81 0.02 2.99 3.31
C SER A 81 0.29 1.70 4.06
N THR A 82 1.53 1.51 4.48
CA THR A 82 1.99 0.33 5.23
C THR A 82 3.24 0.63 6.03
N ASP A 83 3.41 -0.07 7.14
CA ASP A 83 4.71 -0.27 7.75
C ASP A 83 5.34 -1.56 7.20
N LEU A 84 6.66 -1.69 7.29
CA LEU A 84 7.38 -2.92 6.97
C LEU A 84 7.37 -3.87 8.18
N SER A 85 8.50 -4.49 8.55
CA SER A 85 8.52 -5.42 9.68
C SER A 85 8.36 -4.71 11.03
N HIS A 86 7.75 -5.41 11.99
CA HIS A 86 7.50 -4.93 13.35
C HIS A 86 8.22 -5.80 14.39
N PHE A 87 8.66 -5.15 15.47
CA PHE A 87 9.14 -5.80 16.70
C PHE A 87 10.37 -6.70 16.52
N ASN A 88 11.11 -6.52 15.45
CA ASN A 88 12.41 -7.14 15.25
C ASN A 88 13.52 -6.27 15.82
N ASN A 89 14.67 -6.85 16.18
CA ASN A 89 15.88 -6.05 16.34
C ASN A 89 16.32 -5.48 14.99
N GLN A 90 17.13 -4.43 15.03
CA GLN A 90 17.57 -3.69 13.83
C GLN A 90 18.16 -4.59 12.74
N GLU A 91 19.04 -5.55 13.12
CA GLU A 91 19.70 -6.42 12.15
C GLU A 91 18.68 -7.30 11.39
N ARG A 92 17.73 -7.89 12.13
CA ARG A 92 16.70 -8.71 11.54
C ARG A 92 15.71 -7.87 10.72
N ALA A 93 15.32 -6.67 11.21
CA ALA A 93 14.47 -5.75 10.47
C ALA A 93 15.10 -5.41 9.12
N ASN A 94 16.35 -4.94 9.11
CA ASN A 94 17.07 -4.61 7.87
C ASN A 94 17.11 -5.78 6.88
N LYS A 95 17.27 -7.01 7.39
CA LYS A 95 17.33 -8.20 6.55
C LYS A 95 15.99 -8.55 5.91
N VAL A 96 14.90 -8.61 6.70
CA VAL A 96 13.60 -9.02 6.18
C VAL A 96 12.94 -7.91 5.37
N ASP A 97 13.13 -6.66 5.75
CA ASP A 97 12.66 -5.51 4.99
C ASP A 97 13.42 -5.39 3.66
N GLY A 98 14.71 -5.77 3.64
CA GLY A 98 15.50 -5.82 2.41
C GLY A 98 14.90 -6.73 1.35
N PHE A 99 14.40 -7.90 1.71
CA PHE A 99 13.69 -8.81 0.78
C PHE A 99 12.43 -8.15 0.23
N VAL A 100 11.59 -7.60 1.12
CA VAL A 100 10.36 -6.89 0.73
C VAL A 100 10.65 -5.73 -0.23
N LEU A 101 11.67 -4.94 0.05
CA LEU A 101 12.04 -3.79 -0.79
C LEU A 101 12.60 -4.20 -2.14
N GLU A 102 13.36 -5.30 -2.21
CA GLU A 102 13.81 -5.91 -3.46
C GLU A 102 12.61 -6.31 -4.32
N ASP A 103 11.64 -7.04 -3.75
CA ASP A 103 10.45 -7.49 -4.47
C ASP A 103 9.56 -6.34 -4.96
N ILE A 104 9.43 -5.29 -4.15
CA ILE A 104 8.73 -4.06 -4.54
C ILE A 104 9.48 -3.38 -5.69
N GLY A 105 10.80 -3.25 -5.60
CA GLY A 105 11.64 -2.67 -6.64
C GLY A 105 11.58 -3.45 -7.95
N GLU A 106 11.52 -4.78 -7.87
CA GLU A 106 11.33 -5.67 -9.03
C GLU A 106 9.88 -5.70 -9.55
N MET A 107 8.96 -4.98 -8.91
CA MET A 107 7.53 -5.01 -9.25
C MET A 107 6.94 -6.43 -9.18
N ASN A 108 7.41 -7.27 -8.24
CA ASN A 108 7.05 -8.68 -8.16
C ASN A 108 6.11 -8.96 -6.98
N GLU A 109 4.81 -8.71 -7.19
CA GLU A 109 3.79 -8.93 -6.17
C GLU A 109 3.64 -10.40 -5.74
N PHE A 110 4.02 -11.35 -6.59
CA PHE A 110 3.99 -12.78 -6.23
C PHE A 110 5.09 -13.13 -5.25
N LYS A 111 6.31 -12.72 -5.54
CA LYS A 111 7.47 -12.95 -4.67
C LYS A 111 7.29 -12.23 -3.34
N LEU A 112 6.81 -10.97 -3.36
CA LEU A 112 6.46 -10.23 -2.15
C LEU A 112 5.51 -11.01 -1.24
N PHE A 113 4.42 -11.55 -1.80
CA PHE A 113 3.46 -12.35 -1.04
C PHE A 113 4.09 -13.62 -0.47
N GLU A 114 4.80 -14.37 -1.33
CA GLU A 114 5.45 -15.61 -0.91
C GLU A 114 6.45 -15.37 0.22
N GLU A 115 7.28 -14.34 0.13
CA GLU A 115 8.27 -14.04 1.17
C GLU A 115 7.61 -13.54 2.47
N VAL A 116 6.60 -12.67 2.38
CA VAL A 116 5.87 -12.21 3.57
C VAL A 116 5.26 -13.42 4.31
N VAL A 117 4.65 -14.35 3.59
CA VAL A 117 4.04 -15.55 4.19
C VAL A 117 5.10 -16.53 4.67
N GLN A 118 6.11 -16.85 3.84
CA GLN A 118 7.13 -17.86 4.16
C GLN A 118 7.99 -17.47 5.35
N TYR A 119 8.41 -16.21 5.42
CA TYR A 119 9.27 -15.71 6.51
C TYR A 119 8.49 -15.08 7.67
N ASN A 120 7.14 -15.14 7.61
CA ASN A 120 6.25 -14.54 8.59
C ASN A 120 6.64 -13.08 8.88
N ILE A 121 6.84 -12.30 7.81
CA ILE A 121 7.20 -10.89 7.90
C ILE A 121 5.96 -10.11 8.36
N THR A 122 6.13 -9.32 9.41
CA THR A 122 5.03 -8.59 10.04
C THR A 122 4.65 -7.28 9.33
N MET A 123 4.78 -7.25 8.00
CA MET A 123 4.34 -6.14 7.16
C MET A 123 2.82 -6.04 7.19
N CYS A 124 2.28 -4.91 7.64
CA CYS A 124 0.85 -4.77 7.86
C CYS A 124 0.03 -4.56 6.57
N GLY A 125 0.63 -3.97 5.54
CA GLY A 125 -0.07 -3.58 4.30
C GLY A 125 0.52 -4.17 3.03
N TYR A 126 0.92 -5.44 3.01
CA TYR A 126 1.41 -6.07 1.77
C TYR A 126 0.31 -6.21 0.70
N GLY A 127 -0.95 -6.34 1.08
CA GLY A 127 -2.08 -6.34 0.16
C GLY A 127 -2.24 -5.02 -0.61
N PRO A 128 -2.28 -3.87 0.05
CA PRO A 128 -2.22 -2.56 -0.59
C PRO A 128 -1.03 -2.40 -1.55
N VAL A 129 0.16 -2.86 -1.16
CA VAL A 129 1.35 -2.78 -2.03
C VAL A 129 1.20 -3.69 -3.25
N MET A 130 0.76 -4.94 -3.09
CA MET A 130 0.47 -5.84 -4.22
C MET A 130 -0.57 -5.24 -5.18
N THR A 131 -1.63 -4.63 -4.63
CA THR A 131 -2.66 -3.94 -5.42
C THR A 131 -2.05 -2.80 -6.24
N THR A 132 -1.17 -2.02 -5.62
CA THR A 132 -0.52 -0.87 -6.29
C THR A 132 0.45 -1.34 -7.37
N ILE A 133 1.23 -2.40 -7.15
CA ILE A 133 2.10 -3.01 -8.16
C ILE A 133 1.26 -3.47 -9.37
N SER A 134 0.20 -4.25 -9.11
CA SER A 134 -0.68 -4.77 -10.16
C SER A 134 -1.36 -3.65 -10.95
N LEU A 135 -1.85 -2.60 -10.28
CA LEU A 135 -2.44 -1.43 -10.92
C LEU A 135 -1.41 -0.65 -11.75
N SER A 136 -0.20 -0.46 -11.24
CA SER A 136 0.87 0.25 -11.94
C SER A 136 1.20 -0.43 -13.26
N LYS A 137 1.29 -1.77 -13.27
CA LYS A 137 1.49 -2.55 -14.50
C LYS A 137 0.36 -2.36 -15.51
N GLN A 138 -0.91 -2.31 -15.06
CA GLN A 138 -2.06 -2.03 -15.92
C GLN A 138 -1.99 -0.61 -16.51
N CYS A 139 -1.38 0.33 -15.78
CA CYS A 139 -1.14 1.70 -16.24
C CYS A 139 0.15 1.85 -17.09
N ASN A 140 0.80 0.73 -17.49
CA ASN A 140 2.10 0.71 -18.18
C ASN A 140 3.25 1.36 -17.39
N LYS A 141 3.15 1.33 -16.06
CA LYS A 141 4.18 1.74 -15.12
C LYS A 141 4.89 0.47 -14.63
N ASN A 142 6.08 0.22 -15.11
CA ASN A 142 6.77 -1.06 -14.90
C ASN A 142 8.11 -0.90 -14.16
N ASP A 143 8.28 0.21 -13.48
CA ASP A 143 9.49 0.51 -12.73
C ASP A 143 9.13 1.08 -11.35
N CYS A 144 9.97 0.84 -10.36
CA CYS A 144 9.78 1.33 -9.00
C CYS A 144 11.10 1.81 -8.42
N ASP A 145 11.14 3.06 -7.96
CA ASP A 145 12.26 3.57 -7.18
C ASP A 145 11.94 3.50 -5.69
N ILE A 146 12.76 2.80 -4.93
CA ILE A 146 12.77 2.92 -3.47
C ILE A 146 13.56 4.19 -3.12
N LEU A 147 12.86 5.16 -2.56
CA LEU A 147 13.43 6.50 -2.30
C LEU A 147 14.15 6.59 -0.97
N ALA A 148 13.64 5.90 0.05
CA ALA A 148 14.22 5.90 1.39
C ALA A 148 13.81 4.65 2.15
N TYR A 149 14.65 4.24 3.10
CA TYR A 149 14.40 3.24 4.12
C TYR A 149 14.99 3.69 5.44
N GLY A 150 14.33 3.37 6.53
CA GLY A 150 14.79 3.60 7.89
C GLY A 150 13.94 2.83 8.89
N THR A 151 14.32 2.89 10.15
CA THR A 151 13.57 2.25 11.23
C THR A 151 13.25 3.24 12.35
N SER A 152 12.32 2.85 13.22
CA SER A 152 12.04 3.63 14.43
C SER A 152 13.29 3.81 15.32
N GLY A 153 14.23 2.86 15.26
CA GLY A 153 15.51 2.93 15.98
C GLY A 153 16.37 4.12 15.57
N ASP A 154 16.31 4.53 14.31
CA ASP A 154 17.09 5.67 13.79
C ASP A 154 16.70 7.00 14.46
N VAL A 155 15.48 7.07 15.00
CA VAL A 155 14.96 8.25 15.70
C VAL A 155 15.02 8.09 17.22
N THR A 156 14.67 6.91 17.73
CA THR A 156 14.55 6.65 19.17
C THR A 156 15.88 6.29 19.83
N GLY A 157 16.84 5.75 19.07
CA GLY A 157 18.09 5.17 19.58
C GLY A 157 17.91 3.79 20.22
N ASP A 158 16.70 3.22 20.20
CA ASP A 158 16.44 1.85 20.65
C ASP A 158 16.37 0.92 19.43
N PHE A 159 17.39 0.08 19.27
CA PHE A 159 17.54 -0.88 18.20
C PHE A 159 17.13 -2.32 18.58
N THR A 160 16.60 -2.51 19.77
CA THR A 160 16.21 -3.84 20.27
C THR A 160 14.87 -4.31 19.74
N SER A 161 13.96 -3.37 19.44
CA SER A 161 12.64 -3.64 18.91
C SER A 161 12.19 -2.48 18.04
N VAL A 162 12.29 -2.64 16.72
CA VAL A 162 12.02 -1.56 15.76
C VAL A 162 10.86 -1.88 14.83
N VAL A 163 10.38 -0.83 14.16
CA VAL A 163 9.46 -0.91 13.02
C VAL A 163 10.20 -0.35 11.80
N GLY A 164 10.12 -1.07 10.68
CA GLY A 164 10.69 -0.62 9.42
C GLY A 164 9.75 0.28 8.64
N TYR A 165 10.30 1.28 7.96
CA TYR A 165 9.60 2.24 7.13
C TYR A 165 10.31 2.43 5.81
N ALA A 166 9.55 2.60 4.74
CA ALA A 166 10.11 2.96 3.45
C ALA A 166 9.20 3.92 2.68
N SER A 167 9.76 4.58 1.69
CA SER A 167 9.01 5.29 0.68
C SER A 167 9.48 4.85 -0.70
N GLY A 168 8.54 4.75 -1.65
CA GLY A 168 8.79 4.36 -3.02
C GLY A 168 7.82 5.01 -3.98
N ILE A 169 8.17 5.02 -5.26
CA ILE A 169 7.34 5.55 -6.35
C ILE A 169 7.34 4.59 -7.52
N PHE A 170 6.15 4.26 -8.01
CA PHE A 170 5.92 3.47 -9.22
C PHE A 170 5.80 4.40 -10.43
N LYS A 171 6.55 4.15 -11.51
CA LYS A 171 6.68 5.04 -12.68
C LYS A 171 6.77 4.28 -14.02
#